data_c60d85999a07d1af3545a633bbb72c35
#
_entry.id   c60d85999a07d1af3545a633bbb72c35
#
_cell.length_a   1.000
_cell.length_b   1.000
_cell.length_c   1.000
_cell.angle_alpha   90.00
_cell.angle_beta   90.00
_cell.angle_gamma   90.00
#
_symmetry.space_group_name_H-M   'P 1'
#
loop_
_entity.id
_entity.type
_entity.pdbx_description
1 polymer ?
#
loop_
_entity_poly.entity_id
_entity_poly.type
_entity_poly.pdbx_seq_one_letter_code
_entity_poly.pdbx_strand_id
1 'polypeptide(L)'
;RGLGDVYKRQLIVLLYLLSRLGELSADEFTYLLPLCTSKETTDEIIACIDDIKNGQKTVDDVIVSRLLSMDNYKEALSLLMSREKVDENLICEIGINRKSRNYDKPYFPLYQALHKVYMEKDRSAFVEVFDAAKKIRISNYWIKYLFDTNSRVALVRNAEAHIKPTDFDDVTTENEFKTAFFKLMQLFKAKATLRDYFDLNRRYFRTTDIVLFEDGVVKLDVVPKHFFKSVIDSLYEQAYTSSDLLYENCALEEIADCLVINDDVVIRCINAELGIGTTTIDTAREALERIRYKRFKTLIDKKFSDDNLLELLTCFENRNDDEIRRMVTDNADVPTMFEYVLGVLWYKISDYQGKVLDYMKLSLDADLLPKTHAAGGEADIVYEYSQTADYPEHALLLEATLADSSNQRRMEMEPVSRHLGQHLLRTGNLNSYCVFATGTLNINVIADFRSRKSIPYYDPQNYSKNVSGMKIIPLQISELKAILKGGKRYKDLYSLFDTAFNSALPPHEWYDNCIVQTI
;
A
#
# COMPACT_ATOMS: atom_id res chain seq x y z
N ARG A 1 -15.27 -23.37 -7.25
CA ARG A 1 -16.58 -22.91 -6.72
C ARG A 1 -16.45 -22.39 -5.29
N GLY A 2 -15.92 -23.15 -4.32
CA GLY A 2 -15.87 -22.72 -2.92
C GLY A 2 -15.11 -21.44 -2.61
N LEU A 3 -14.12 -21.03 -3.43
CA LEU A 3 -13.40 -19.76 -3.24
C LEU A 3 -14.25 -18.54 -3.60
N GLY A 4 -15.07 -18.61 -4.66
CA GLY A 4 -15.96 -17.51 -5.06
C GLY A 4 -16.96 -17.17 -3.96
N ASP A 5 -17.59 -18.18 -3.36
CA ASP A 5 -18.51 -17.98 -2.24
C ASP A 5 -17.83 -17.37 -1.00
N VAL A 6 -16.55 -17.71 -0.74
CA VAL A 6 -15.79 -17.09 0.35
C VAL A 6 -15.53 -15.62 0.08
N TYR A 7 -15.10 -15.26 -1.13
CA TYR A 7 -14.86 -13.86 -1.48
C TYR A 7 -16.16 -13.03 -1.53
N LYS A 8 -17.24 -13.58 -2.07
CA LYS A 8 -18.58 -12.97 -2.01
C LYS A 8 -18.97 -12.64 -0.57
N ARG A 9 -18.88 -13.63 0.32
CA ARG A 9 -19.21 -13.46 1.73
C ARG A 9 -18.37 -12.38 2.38
N GLN A 10 -17.04 -12.40 2.19
CA GLN A 10 -16.15 -11.41 2.77
C GLN A 10 -16.49 -9.99 2.31
N LEU A 11 -16.79 -9.81 1.02
CA LEU A 11 -17.18 -8.51 0.49
C LEU A 11 -18.52 -8.04 1.10
N ILE A 12 -19.55 -8.88 1.09
CA ILE A 12 -20.86 -8.51 1.62
C ILE A 12 -20.79 -8.21 3.13
N VAL A 13 -20.04 -9.00 3.89
CA VAL A 13 -19.82 -8.75 5.33
C VAL A 13 -19.12 -7.41 5.56
N LEU A 14 -18.08 -7.09 4.78
CA LEU A 14 -17.42 -5.79 4.88
C LEU A 14 -18.38 -4.63 4.53
N LEU A 15 -19.15 -4.76 3.45
CA LEU A 15 -20.16 -3.77 3.06
C LEU A 15 -21.20 -3.56 4.17
N TYR A 16 -21.63 -4.64 4.82
CA TYR A 16 -22.56 -4.59 5.94
C TYR A 16 -21.97 -3.85 7.14
N LEU A 17 -20.75 -4.19 7.56
CA LEU A 17 -20.04 -3.52 8.64
C LEU A 17 -19.90 -2.01 8.35
N LEU A 18 -19.40 -1.65 7.15
CA LEU A 18 -19.19 -0.26 6.78
C LEU A 18 -20.50 0.52 6.64
N SER A 19 -21.59 -0.12 6.20
CA SER A 19 -22.91 0.51 6.13
C SER A 19 -23.51 0.76 7.50
N ARG A 20 -23.22 -0.09 8.50
CA ARG A 20 -23.71 0.04 9.88
C ARG A 20 -22.88 0.98 10.73
N LEU A 21 -21.56 0.89 10.62
CA LEU A 21 -20.60 1.57 11.48
C LEU A 21 -20.04 2.87 10.87
N GLY A 22 -20.22 3.07 9.57
CA GLY A 22 -19.67 4.17 8.78
C GLY A 22 -18.23 3.92 8.33
N GLU A 23 -17.36 3.56 9.26
CA GLU A 23 -15.95 3.28 9.01
C GLU A 23 -15.40 2.27 10.02
N LEU A 24 -14.28 1.65 9.67
CA LEU A 24 -13.47 0.79 10.54
C LEU A 24 -12.07 1.38 10.65
N SER A 25 -11.46 1.34 11.82
CA SER A 25 -10.03 1.59 11.96
C SER A 25 -9.20 0.51 11.25
N ALA A 26 -7.93 0.79 10.98
CA ALA A 26 -7.01 -0.20 10.38
C ALA A 26 -6.91 -1.48 11.23
N ASP A 27 -6.95 -1.36 12.56
CA ASP A 27 -6.90 -2.49 13.47
C ASP A 27 -8.22 -3.28 13.48
N GLU A 28 -9.37 -2.63 13.48
CA GLU A 28 -10.67 -3.28 13.36
C GLU A 28 -10.78 -4.06 12.05
N PHE A 29 -10.41 -3.44 10.93
CA PHE A 29 -10.37 -4.14 9.64
C PHE A 29 -9.39 -5.31 9.64
N THR A 30 -8.21 -5.15 10.21
CA THR A 30 -7.16 -6.19 10.20
C THR A 30 -7.52 -7.37 11.07
N TYR A 31 -8.07 -7.11 12.26
CA TYR A 31 -8.17 -8.10 13.32
C TYR A 31 -9.60 -8.55 13.58
N LEU A 32 -10.62 -7.70 13.37
CA LEU A 32 -11.99 -8.04 13.70
C LEU A 32 -12.81 -8.53 12.49
N LEU A 33 -12.62 -7.95 11.31
CA LEU A 33 -13.29 -8.42 10.09
C LEU A 33 -13.12 -9.93 9.84
N PRO A 34 -11.92 -10.54 9.98
CA PRO A 34 -11.75 -11.99 9.81
C PRO A 34 -12.49 -12.85 10.84
N LEU A 35 -12.93 -12.27 11.94
CA LEU A 35 -13.70 -12.98 12.98
C LEU A 35 -15.20 -13.06 12.63
N CYS A 36 -15.68 -12.30 11.66
CA CYS A 36 -17.05 -12.30 11.16
C CYS A 36 -17.32 -13.52 10.28
N THR A 37 -17.42 -14.71 10.88
CA THR A 37 -17.55 -15.99 10.17
C THR A 37 -18.98 -16.49 10.02
N SER A 38 -19.93 -15.92 10.77
CA SER A 38 -21.38 -16.20 10.72
C SER A 38 -22.15 -14.90 10.98
N LYS A 39 -23.49 -14.93 10.85
CA LYS A 39 -24.33 -13.78 11.18
C LYS A 39 -24.18 -13.40 12.65
N GLU A 40 -24.25 -14.40 13.54
CA GLU A 40 -24.13 -14.21 14.97
C GLU A 40 -22.80 -13.56 15.37
N THR A 41 -21.69 -14.09 14.83
CA THR A 41 -20.36 -13.53 15.12
C THR A 41 -20.19 -12.13 14.52
N THR A 42 -20.85 -11.81 13.42
CA THR A 42 -20.81 -10.46 12.84
C THR A 42 -21.55 -9.46 13.72
N ASP A 43 -22.72 -9.82 14.24
CA ASP A 43 -23.49 -8.98 15.15
C ASP A 43 -22.75 -8.77 16.48
N GLU A 44 -22.11 -9.81 17.03
CA GLU A 44 -21.22 -9.70 18.19
C GLU A 44 -20.04 -8.72 17.94
N ILE A 45 -19.42 -8.80 16.78
CA ILE A 45 -18.29 -7.91 16.42
C ILE A 45 -18.76 -6.47 16.26
N ILE A 46 -19.94 -6.22 15.68
CA ILE A 46 -20.50 -4.85 15.58
C ILE A 46 -20.67 -4.27 16.99
N ALA A 47 -21.27 -5.01 17.90
CA ALA A 47 -21.44 -4.57 19.30
C ALA A 47 -20.07 -4.31 19.98
N CYS A 48 -19.08 -5.19 19.73
CA CYS A 48 -17.72 -4.99 20.26
C CYS A 48 -17.04 -3.75 19.69
N ILE A 49 -17.23 -3.41 18.41
CA ILE A 49 -16.69 -2.19 17.81
C ILE A 49 -17.33 -0.94 18.43
N ASP A 50 -18.61 -0.97 18.73
CA ASP A 50 -19.27 0.12 19.44
C ASP A 50 -18.70 0.28 20.87
N ASP A 51 -18.45 -0.81 21.59
CA ASP A 51 -17.75 -0.80 22.89
C ASP A 51 -16.33 -0.22 22.77
N ILE A 52 -15.59 -0.56 21.70
CA ILE A 52 -14.25 -0.03 21.44
C ILE A 52 -14.30 1.48 21.19
N LYS A 53 -15.23 1.95 20.35
CA LYS A 53 -15.42 3.39 20.07
C LYS A 53 -15.79 4.17 21.33
N ASN A 54 -16.48 3.53 22.27
CA ASN A 54 -16.84 4.10 23.57
C ASN A 54 -15.75 3.95 24.65
N GLY A 55 -14.60 3.36 24.31
CA GLY A 55 -13.47 3.17 25.23
C GLY A 55 -13.68 2.11 26.32
N GLN A 56 -14.68 1.23 26.15
CA GLN A 56 -15.01 0.16 27.12
C GLN A 56 -14.18 -1.10 26.91
N LYS A 57 -13.69 -1.33 25.68
CA LYS A 57 -12.87 -2.47 25.27
C LYS A 57 -11.78 -2.01 24.32
N THR A 58 -10.76 -2.86 24.17
CA THR A 58 -9.75 -2.76 23.12
C THR A 58 -9.94 -3.84 22.07
N VAL A 59 -9.34 -3.69 20.89
CA VAL A 59 -9.29 -4.74 19.86
C VAL A 59 -8.67 -6.02 20.42
N ASP A 60 -7.66 -5.89 21.27
CA ASP A 60 -6.97 -7.02 21.90
C ASP A 60 -7.89 -7.79 22.86
N ASP A 61 -8.73 -7.10 23.62
CA ASP A 61 -9.73 -7.73 24.50
C ASP A 61 -10.73 -8.57 23.69
N VAL A 62 -11.18 -8.07 22.54
CA VAL A 62 -12.10 -8.80 21.66
C VAL A 62 -11.44 -10.07 21.10
N ILE A 63 -10.19 -9.96 20.62
CA ILE A 63 -9.44 -11.12 20.11
C ILE A 63 -9.26 -12.15 21.22
N VAL A 64 -8.80 -11.76 22.41
CA VAL A 64 -8.59 -12.66 23.55
C VAL A 64 -9.88 -13.33 23.97
N SER A 65 -10.98 -12.58 24.09
CA SER A 65 -12.30 -13.14 24.41
C SER A 65 -12.72 -14.19 23.39
N ARG A 66 -12.54 -13.91 22.10
CA ARG A 66 -12.87 -14.85 21.03
C ARG A 66 -11.99 -16.11 21.06
N LEU A 67 -10.68 -15.97 21.27
CA LEU A 67 -9.78 -17.12 21.40
C LEU A 67 -10.20 -18.00 22.58
N LEU A 68 -10.42 -17.40 23.74
CA LEU A 68 -10.81 -18.14 24.96
C LEU A 68 -12.23 -18.72 24.89
N SER A 69 -13.07 -18.35 23.95
CA SER A 69 -14.36 -19.00 23.70
C SER A 69 -14.25 -20.32 22.95
N MET A 70 -13.11 -20.57 22.27
CA MET A 70 -12.89 -21.80 21.49
C MET A 70 -12.39 -22.93 22.37
N ASP A 71 -12.92 -24.14 22.17
CA ASP A 71 -12.67 -25.29 23.05
C ASP A 71 -11.18 -25.67 23.15
N ASN A 72 -10.46 -25.67 22.03
CA ASN A 72 -9.03 -25.98 22.01
C ASN A 72 -8.17 -24.99 22.83
N TYR A 73 -8.57 -23.72 22.93
CA TYR A 73 -7.87 -22.72 23.76
C TYR A 73 -8.27 -22.85 25.23
N LYS A 74 -9.53 -23.20 25.53
CA LYS A 74 -9.97 -23.52 26.89
C LYS A 74 -9.24 -24.74 27.44
N GLU A 75 -9.15 -25.80 26.65
CA GLU A 75 -8.44 -27.03 27.01
C GLU A 75 -6.95 -26.76 27.26
N ALA A 76 -6.30 -25.99 26.36
CA ALA A 76 -4.89 -25.63 26.52
C ALA A 76 -4.64 -24.77 27.77
N LEU A 77 -5.50 -23.79 28.07
CA LEU A 77 -5.40 -23.01 29.30
C LEU A 77 -5.62 -23.90 30.54
N SER A 78 -6.63 -24.77 30.54
CA SER A 78 -6.91 -25.71 31.62
C SER A 78 -5.73 -26.66 31.87
N LEU A 79 -5.07 -27.13 30.81
CA LEU A 79 -3.88 -27.94 30.88
C LEU A 79 -2.72 -27.19 31.56
N LEU A 80 -2.46 -25.94 31.16
CA LEU A 80 -1.42 -25.10 31.78
C LEU A 80 -1.70 -24.88 33.26
N MET A 81 -2.95 -24.62 33.62
CA MET A 81 -3.37 -24.40 35.01
C MET A 81 -3.25 -25.64 35.89
N SER A 82 -3.45 -26.83 35.32
CA SER A 82 -3.39 -28.10 36.05
C SER A 82 -1.98 -28.55 36.40
N ARG A 83 -0.94 -27.97 35.80
CA ARG A 83 0.46 -28.37 36.02
C ARG A 83 1.15 -27.43 37.00
N GLU A 84 1.73 -28.00 38.08
CA GLU A 84 2.56 -27.25 39.03
C GLU A 84 3.83 -26.73 38.36
N LYS A 85 4.51 -27.59 37.59
CA LYS A 85 5.78 -27.24 36.92
C LYS A 85 5.53 -27.08 35.42
N VAL A 86 5.97 -25.94 34.89
CA VAL A 86 5.96 -25.63 33.45
C VAL A 86 7.29 -26.03 32.83
N ASP A 87 7.28 -26.82 31.80
CA ASP A 87 8.43 -27.24 31.00
C ASP A 87 8.26 -26.94 29.51
N GLU A 88 9.30 -27.17 28.71
CA GLU A 88 9.29 -26.92 27.27
C GLU A 88 8.19 -27.74 26.56
N ASN A 89 7.95 -28.99 27.00
CA ASN A 89 6.94 -29.83 26.36
C ASN A 89 5.53 -29.26 26.57
N LEU A 90 5.22 -28.82 27.78
CA LEU A 90 3.95 -28.19 28.10
C LEU A 90 3.75 -26.90 27.30
N ILE A 91 4.77 -26.04 27.21
CA ILE A 91 4.71 -24.82 26.39
C ILE A 91 4.43 -25.14 24.91
N CYS A 92 5.06 -26.18 24.37
CA CYS A 92 4.79 -26.63 23.00
C CYS A 92 3.38 -27.21 22.82
N GLU A 93 2.82 -27.83 23.85
CA GLU A 93 1.48 -28.42 23.82
C GLU A 93 0.40 -27.33 23.85
N ILE A 94 0.51 -26.37 24.76
CA ILE A 94 -0.42 -25.24 24.86
C ILE A 94 -0.26 -24.23 23.73
N GLY A 95 0.81 -24.31 22.94
CA GLY A 95 1.08 -23.44 21.82
C GLY A 95 0.09 -23.56 20.65
N ILE A 96 -0.62 -24.69 20.53
CA ILE A 96 -1.67 -24.93 19.51
C ILE A 96 -1.13 -24.71 18.08
N ASN A 97 0.13 -25.07 17.82
CA ASN A 97 0.73 -24.87 16.51
C ASN A 97 0.48 -26.05 15.56
N ARG A 98 -0.25 -25.82 14.45
CA ARG A 98 -0.58 -26.84 13.46
C ARG A 98 0.60 -27.32 12.61
N LYS A 99 1.64 -26.47 12.43
CA LYS A 99 2.75 -26.77 11.52
C LYS A 99 3.86 -27.56 12.20
N SER A 100 4.26 -27.17 13.41
CA SER A 100 5.31 -27.84 14.16
C SER A 100 5.31 -27.38 15.61
N ARG A 101 5.33 -28.33 16.56
CA ARG A 101 5.55 -28.04 18.00
C ARG A 101 6.85 -27.26 18.25
N ASN A 102 7.87 -27.46 17.44
CA ASN A 102 9.16 -26.79 17.59
C ASN A 102 9.08 -25.27 17.44
N TYR A 103 8.04 -24.72 16.80
CA TYR A 103 7.83 -23.27 16.71
C TYR A 103 7.59 -22.62 18.07
N ASP A 104 7.07 -23.36 19.03
CA ASP A 104 6.71 -22.82 20.33
C ASP A 104 7.80 -23.03 21.40
N LYS A 105 8.84 -23.82 21.11
CA LYS A 105 9.99 -24.00 22.03
C LYS A 105 10.61 -22.69 22.55
N PRO A 106 10.83 -21.64 21.73
CA PRO A 106 11.40 -20.39 22.22
C PRO A 106 10.57 -19.64 23.25
N TYR A 107 9.30 -19.99 23.42
CA TYR A 107 8.46 -19.41 24.47
C TYR A 107 8.79 -19.92 25.87
N PHE A 108 9.41 -21.08 26.00
CA PHE A 108 9.78 -21.61 27.31
C PHE A 108 10.87 -20.74 28.00
N PRO A 109 11.99 -20.40 27.36
CA PRO A 109 12.92 -19.44 27.95
C PRO A 109 12.31 -18.07 28.26
N LEU A 110 11.37 -17.59 27.41
CA LEU A 110 10.65 -16.35 27.69
C LEU A 110 9.76 -16.46 28.93
N TYR A 111 9.01 -17.58 29.08
CA TYR A 111 8.21 -17.85 30.26
C TYR A 111 9.07 -17.81 31.52
N GLN A 112 10.21 -18.52 31.51
CA GLN A 112 11.12 -18.56 32.64
C GLN A 112 11.68 -17.17 33.01
N ALA A 113 12.10 -16.39 32.02
CA ALA A 113 12.64 -15.05 32.26
C ALA A 113 11.57 -14.08 32.80
N LEU A 114 10.35 -14.13 32.25
CA LEU A 114 9.20 -13.35 32.75
C LEU A 114 8.82 -13.77 34.17
N HIS A 115 8.84 -15.09 34.49
CA HIS A 115 8.57 -15.60 35.82
C HIS A 115 9.56 -15.08 36.83
N LYS A 116 10.88 -15.10 36.51
CA LYS A 116 11.90 -14.49 37.38
C LYS A 116 11.61 -13.03 37.69
N VAL A 117 11.27 -12.24 36.63
CA VAL A 117 11.02 -10.80 36.82
C VAL A 117 9.77 -10.54 37.66
N TYR A 118 8.66 -11.18 37.35
CA TYR A 118 7.37 -10.80 37.93
C TYR A 118 6.96 -11.62 39.14
N MET A 119 7.35 -12.89 39.24
CA MET A 119 7.02 -13.75 40.38
C MET A 119 8.12 -13.80 41.40
N GLU A 120 9.39 -13.95 40.98
CA GLU A 120 10.55 -13.97 41.89
C GLU A 120 11.08 -12.56 42.22
N LYS A 121 10.50 -11.53 41.56
CA LYS A 121 10.85 -10.10 41.73
C LYS A 121 12.31 -9.76 41.39
N ASP A 122 12.96 -10.58 40.55
CA ASP A 122 14.30 -10.34 40.05
C ASP A 122 14.29 -9.41 38.82
N ARG A 123 14.32 -8.11 39.06
CA ARG A 123 14.30 -7.10 37.99
C ARG A 123 15.56 -7.09 37.12
N SER A 124 16.65 -7.71 37.59
CA SER A 124 17.88 -7.83 36.78
C SER A 124 17.67 -8.74 35.55
N ALA A 125 16.66 -9.62 35.59
CA ALA A 125 16.35 -10.56 34.52
C ALA A 125 15.67 -9.93 33.30
N PHE A 126 15.38 -8.62 33.25
CA PHE A 126 14.76 -7.98 32.05
C PHE A 126 15.62 -8.09 30.78
N VAL A 127 16.93 -8.15 30.92
CA VAL A 127 17.83 -8.40 29.77
C VAL A 127 17.64 -9.83 29.26
N GLU A 128 17.44 -10.82 30.17
CA GLU A 128 17.13 -12.20 29.80
C GLU A 128 15.77 -12.27 29.08
N VAL A 129 14.76 -11.51 29.53
CA VAL A 129 13.45 -11.39 28.89
C VAL A 129 13.60 -10.88 27.45
N PHE A 130 14.37 -9.82 27.25
CA PHE A 130 14.64 -9.27 25.92
C PHE A 130 15.34 -10.29 25.00
N ASP A 131 16.40 -10.94 25.50
CA ASP A 131 17.17 -11.93 24.74
C ASP A 131 16.31 -13.17 24.39
N ALA A 132 15.42 -13.59 25.28
CA ALA A 132 14.48 -14.67 25.03
C ALA A 132 13.39 -14.27 24.03
N ALA A 133 12.81 -13.07 24.17
CA ALA A 133 11.81 -12.55 23.25
C ALA A 133 12.35 -12.41 21.82
N LYS A 134 13.62 -12.01 21.65
CA LYS A 134 14.28 -11.92 20.33
C LYS A 134 14.38 -13.25 19.59
N LYS A 135 14.35 -14.38 20.29
CA LYS A 135 14.42 -15.72 19.70
C LYS A 135 13.06 -16.21 19.16
N ILE A 136 11.98 -15.54 19.52
CA ILE A 136 10.63 -15.88 19.07
C ILE A 136 10.42 -15.32 17.66
N ARG A 137 9.79 -16.08 16.77
CA ARG A 137 9.52 -15.68 15.38
C ARG A 137 8.77 -14.34 15.29
N ILE A 138 7.86 -14.08 16.22
CA ILE A 138 7.06 -12.84 16.29
C ILE A 138 7.60 -11.90 17.37
N SER A 139 8.92 -11.83 17.51
CA SER A 139 9.62 -11.04 18.52
C SER A 139 9.16 -9.59 18.63
N ASN A 140 8.80 -8.98 17.51
CA ASN A 140 8.38 -7.58 17.46
C ASN A 140 7.15 -7.28 18.33
N TYR A 141 6.20 -8.22 18.45
CA TYR A 141 5.01 -8.04 19.30
C TYR A 141 5.42 -8.03 20.77
N TRP A 142 6.24 -9.01 21.19
CA TRP A 142 6.73 -9.09 22.55
C TRP A 142 7.62 -7.91 22.95
N ILE A 143 8.56 -7.52 22.09
CA ILE A 143 9.45 -6.38 22.35
C ILE A 143 8.66 -5.08 22.46
N LYS A 144 7.75 -4.82 21.52
CA LYS A 144 6.90 -3.60 21.55
C LYS A 144 5.96 -3.55 22.75
N TYR A 145 5.52 -4.70 23.25
CA TYR A 145 4.66 -4.79 24.42
C TYR A 145 5.43 -4.55 25.72
N LEU A 146 6.60 -5.17 25.87
CA LEU A 146 7.39 -5.13 27.11
C LEU A 146 8.29 -3.90 27.21
N PHE A 147 8.79 -3.37 26.10
CA PHE A 147 9.82 -2.34 26.07
C PHE A 147 9.49 -1.19 25.11
N ASP A 148 10.04 0.00 25.42
CA ASP A 148 9.99 1.17 24.53
C ASP A 148 11.21 1.25 23.60
N THR A 149 12.16 0.32 23.72
CA THR A 149 13.39 0.26 22.94
C THR A 149 13.59 -1.10 22.27
N ASN A 150 14.25 -1.10 21.10
CA ASN A 150 14.76 -2.30 20.43
C ASN A 150 16.25 -2.55 20.69
N SER A 151 16.89 -1.73 21.51
CA SER A 151 18.33 -1.77 21.77
C SER A 151 18.67 -2.55 23.04
N ARG A 152 19.32 -3.71 22.86
CA ARG A 152 19.85 -4.48 23.99
C ARG A 152 20.83 -3.67 24.85
N VAL A 153 21.64 -2.80 24.20
CA VAL A 153 22.63 -1.97 24.89
C VAL A 153 21.95 -0.95 25.82
N ALA A 154 20.83 -0.37 25.39
CA ALA A 154 20.06 0.54 26.22
C ALA A 154 19.51 -0.18 27.48
N LEU A 155 18.95 -1.38 27.32
CA LEU A 155 18.46 -2.19 28.43
C LEU A 155 19.57 -2.61 29.41
N VAL A 156 20.75 -2.98 28.93
CA VAL A 156 21.90 -3.31 29.81
C VAL A 156 22.35 -2.08 30.59
N ARG A 157 22.24 -0.88 30.04
CA ARG A 157 22.61 0.36 30.74
C ARG A 157 21.59 0.75 31.82
N ASN A 158 20.31 0.69 31.48
CA ASN A 158 19.23 1.05 32.41
C ASN A 158 17.90 0.40 31.92
N ALA A 159 17.66 -0.84 32.34
CA ALA A 159 16.44 -1.56 31.97
C ALA A 159 15.18 -0.84 32.45
N GLU A 160 15.18 -0.33 33.69
CA GLU A 160 14.00 0.31 34.31
C GLU A 160 13.46 1.50 33.50
N ALA A 161 14.34 2.25 32.84
CA ALA A 161 13.91 3.39 32.00
C ALA A 161 13.20 2.97 30.69
N HIS A 162 13.26 1.69 30.33
CA HIS A 162 12.80 1.18 29.06
C HIS A 162 11.71 0.11 29.18
N ILE A 163 11.25 -0.19 30.39
CA ILE A 163 10.16 -1.13 30.65
C ILE A 163 8.82 -0.40 30.55
N LYS A 164 7.87 -1.02 29.88
CA LYS A 164 6.49 -0.52 29.81
C LYS A 164 5.63 -1.17 30.88
N PRO A 165 4.56 -0.49 31.35
CA PRO A 165 3.50 -1.14 32.10
C PRO A 165 2.86 -2.27 31.29
N THR A 166 2.62 -3.41 31.93
CA THR A 166 2.11 -4.63 31.29
C THR A 166 1.08 -5.33 32.18
N ASP A 167 0.33 -6.29 31.61
CA ASP A 167 -0.60 -7.14 32.36
C ASP A 167 0.09 -8.00 33.42
N PHE A 168 1.42 -8.09 33.42
CA PHE A 168 2.19 -8.80 34.44
C PHE A 168 2.43 -7.99 35.73
N ASP A 169 2.29 -6.68 35.71
CA ASP A 169 2.59 -5.82 36.84
C ASP A 169 1.63 -6.02 38.02
N ASP A 170 0.35 -6.33 37.71
CA ASP A 170 -0.70 -6.57 38.70
C ASP A 170 -0.81 -8.04 39.14
N VAL A 171 0.03 -8.92 38.59
CA VAL A 171 0.01 -10.37 38.87
C VAL A 171 0.57 -10.65 40.27
N THR A 172 -0.19 -11.38 41.07
CA THR A 172 0.17 -11.74 42.45
C THR A 172 0.29 -13.25 42.70
N THR A 173 -0.37 -14.06 41.87
CA THR A 173 -0.41 -15.52 41.98
C THR A 173 0.15 -16.21 40.74
N GLU A 174 0.65 -17.44 40.93
CA GLU A 174 1.13 -18.30 39.83
C GLU A 174 0.04 -18.51 38.74
N ASN A 175 -1.19 -18.65 39.16
CA ASN A 175 -2.30 -18.83 38.22
C ASN A 175 -2.61 -17.58 37.39
N GLU A 176 -2.53 -16.40 37.99
CA GLU A 176 -2.66 -15.13 37.28
C GLU A 176 -1.52 -14.95 36.27
N PHE A 177 -0.29 -15.28 36.68
CA PHE A 177 0.88 -15.24 35.80
C PHE A 177 0.72 -16.17 34.58
N LYS A 178 0.35 -17.43 34.82
CA LYS A 178 0.09 -18.40 33.75
C LYS A 178 -1.00 -17.91 32.80
N THR A 179 -2.08 -17.34 33.35
CA THR A 179 -3.19 -16.80 32.57
C THR A 179 -2.75 -15.61 31.70
N ALA A 180 -2.02 -14.66 32.27
CA ALA A 180 -1.51 -13.50 31.53
C ALA A 180 -0.54 -13.94 30.41
N PHE A 181 0.40 -14.83 30.72
CA PHE A 181 1.33 -15.37 29.73
C PHE A 181 0.59 -16.08 28.58
N PHE A 182 -0.35 -16.95 28.89
CA PHE A 182 -1.12 -17.68 27.89
C PHE A 182 -1.92 -16.73 26.99
N LYS A 183 -2.63 -15.76 27.58
CA LYS A 183 -3.41 -14.77 26.83
C LYS A 183 -2.53 -14.00 25.84
N LEU A 184 -1.40 -13.47 26.31
CA LEU A 184 -0.48 -12.69 25.46
C LEU A 184 0.18 -13.54 24.39
N MET A 185 0.60 -14.76 24.72
CA MET A 185 1.16 -15.70 23.76
C MET A 185 0.18 -15.97 22.62
N GLN A 186 -1.08 -16.27 22.93
CA GLN A 186 -2.08 -16.59 21.93
C GLN A 186 -2.55 -15.32 21.17
N LEU A 187 -2.68 -14.18 21.85
CA LEU A 187 -3.01 -12.91 21.25
C LEU A 187 -1.99 -12.51 20.18
N PHE A 188 -0.69 -12.53 20.49
CA PHE A 188 0.33 -12.12 19.54
C PHE A 188 0.46 -13.09 18.37
N LYS A 189 0.27 -14.39 18.60
CA LYS A 189 0.20 -15.39 17.52
C LYS A 189 -0.99 -15.14 16.59
N ALA A 190 -2.16 -14.86 17.17
CA ALA A 190 -3.35 -14.51 16.39
C ALA A 190 -3.16 -13.23 15.60
N LYS A 191 -2.66 -12.16 16.25
CA LYS A 191 -2.39 -10.88 15.57
C LYS A 191 -1.37 -11.02 14.45
N ALA A 192 -0.29 -11.78 14.66
CA ALA A 192 0.69 -12.03 13.60
C ALA A 192 0.06 -12.76 12.40
N THR A 193 -0.76 -13.78 12.64
CA THR A 193 -1.45 -14.52 11.58
C THR A 193 -2.44 -13.64 10.83
N LEU A 194 -3.27 -12.88 11.54
CA LEU A 194 -4.26 -11.98 10.94
C LEU A 194 -3.58 -10.85 10.14
N ARG A 195 -2.44 -10.36 10.62
CA ARG A 195 -1.65 -9.36 9.92
C ARG A 195 -1.07 -9.87 8.60
N ASP A 196 -0.68 -11.15 8.52
CA ASP A 196 -0.22 -11.77 7.27
C ASP A 196 -1.33 -11.77 6.20
N TYR A 197 -2.61 -11.87 6.61
CA TYR A 197 -3.76 -11.81 5.70
C TYR A 197 -4.22 -10.38 5.36
N PHE A 198 -3.79 -9.38 6.12
CA PHE A 198 -4.20 -8.00 5.91
C PHE A 198 -3.94 -7.52 4.48
N ASP A 199 -2.74 -7.77 3.95
CA ASP A 199 -2.37 -7.34 2.60
C ASP A 199 -3.22 -8.01 1.51
N LEU A 200 -3.54 -9.30 1.67
CA LEU A 200 -4.41 -10.02 0.73
C LEU A 200 -5.82 -9.43 0.74
N ASN A 201 -6.40 -9.23 1.93
CA ASN A 201 -7.72 -8.64 2.08
C ASN A 201 -7.76 -7.22 1.54
N ARG A 202 -6.77 -6.39 1.86
CA ARG A 202 -6.69 -5.02 1.37
C ARG A 202 -6.61 -4.97 -0.16
N ARG A 203 -5.76 -5.80 -0.79
CA ARG A 203 -5.65 -5.89 -2.26
C ARG A 203 -6.96 -6.33 -2.88
N TYR A 204 -7.59 -7.35 -2.33
CA TYR A 204 -8.87 -7.85 -2.81
C TYR A 204 -9.94 -6.75 -2.81
N PHE A 205 -10.15 -6.07 -1.68
CA PHE A 205 -11.18 -5.03 -1.59
C PHE A 205 -10.86 -3.79 -2.43
N ARG A 206 -9.59 -3.49 -2.65
CA ARG A 206 -9.18 -2.38 -3.51
C ARG A 206 -9.48 -2.61 -5.00
N THR A 207 -9.47 -3.86 -5.46
CA THR A 207 -9.84 -4.16 -6.86
C THR A 207 -11.31 -3.88 -7.15
N THR A 208 -12.13 -3.70 -6.12
CA THR A 208 -13.56 -3.41 -6.28
C THR A 208 -13.87 -1.94 -6.54
N ASP A 209 -12.92 -1.03 -6.33
CA ASP A 209 -13.07 0.44 -6.39
C ASP A 209 -14.21 1.01 -5.51
N ILE A 210 -14.72 0.22 -4.54
CA ILE A 210 -15.81 0.62 -3.64
C ILE A 210 -15.31 0.97 -2.22
N VAL A 211 -14.14 0.48 -1.83
CA VAL A 211 -13.58 0.63 -0.49
C VAL A 211 -12.35 1.51 -0.50
N LEU A 212 -12.36 2.56 0.31
CA LEU A 212 -11.25 3.47 0.53
C LEU A 212 -10.49 3.09 1.80
N PHE A 213 -9.16 3.25 1.75
CA PHE A 213 -8.23 3.04 2.86
C PHE A 213 -7.48 4.35 3.09
N GLU A 214 -8.06 5.29 3.83
CA GLU A 214 -7.56 6.65 3.99
C GLU A 214 -7.33 7.00 5.46
N ASP A 215 -6.24 7.69 5.76
CA ASP A 215 -5.93 8.22 7.09
C ASP A 215 -6.03 7.16 8.22
N GLY A 216 -5.73 5.90 7.91
CA GLY A 216 -5.79 4.79 8.86
C GLY A 216 -7.19 4.23 9.09
N VAL A 217 -8.19 4.64 8.32
CA VAL A 217 -9.56 4.11 8.35
C VAL A 217 -9.95 3.45 7.03
N VAL A 218 -10.90 2.53 7.12
CA VAL A 218 -11.51 1.83 6.00
C VAL A 218 -12.96 2.26 5.90
N LYS A 219 -13.37 2.78 4.74
CA LYS A 219 -14.73 3.28 4.52
C LYS A 219 -15.18 3.05 3.09
N LEU A 220 -16.48 3.16 2.83
CA LEU A 220 -17.00 3.12 1.47
C LEU A 220 -16.75 4.46 0.76
N ASP A 221 -16.47 4.40 -0.54
CA ASP A 221 -16.54 5.59 -1.37
C ASP A 221 -17.99 6.11 -1.44
N VAL A 222 -18.16 7.39 -1.76
CA VAL A 222 -19.45 8.09 -1.61
C VAL A 222 -20.56 7.45 -2.45
N VAL A 223 -20.31 7.10 -3.70
CA VAL A 223 -21.33 6.47 -4.56
C VAL A 223 -21.71 5.08 -4.03
N PRO A 224 -20.77 4.15 -3.82
CA PRO A 224 -21.04 2.85 -3.21
C PRO A 224 -21.75 2.95 -1.85
N LYS A 225 -21.34 3.90 -1.00
CA LYS A 225 -21.95 4.11 0.32
C LYS A 225 -23.46 4.34 0.21
N HIS A 226 -23.89 5.24 -0.66
CA HIS A 226 -25.31 5.56 -0.80
C HIS A 226 -26.07 4.45 -1.53
N PHE A 227 -25.45 3.79 -2.49
CA PHE A 227 -26.05 2.64 -3.16
C PHE A 227 -26.28 1.49 -2.18
N PHE A 228 -25.23 1.02 -1.50
CA PHE A 228 -25.36 -0.13 -0.59
C PHE A 228 -26.22 0.17 0.63
N LYS A 229 -26.24 1.40 1.13
CA LYS A 229 -27.10 1.77 2.27
C LYS A 229 -28.57 1.41 2.06
N SER A 230 -29.06 1.48 0.82
CA SER A 230 -30.45 1.18 0.49
C SER A 230 -30.76 -0.32 0.36
N VAL A 231 -29.76 -1.15 0.09
CA VAL A 231 -29.94 -2.57 -0.25
C VAL A 231 -29.23 -3.52 0.71
N ILE A 232 -28.44 -3.00 1.65
CA ILE A 232 -27.48 -3.79 2.41
C ILE A 232 -28.11 -4.91 3.24
N ASP A 233 -29.27 -4.70 3.82
CA ASP A 233 -29.93 -5.69 4.66
C ASP A 233 -30.39 -6.89 3.82
N SER A 234 -30.99 -6.64 2.66
CA SER A 234 -31.38 -7.68 1.71
C SER A 234 -30.16 -8.40 1.11
N LEU A 235 -29.09 -7.64 0.82
CA LEU A 235 -27.85 -8.21 0.30
C LEU A 235 -27.14 -9.08 1.36
N TYR A 236 -27.16 -8.66 2.63
CA TYR A 236 -26.53 -9.41 3.71
C TYR A 236 -27.16 -10.78 3.94
N GLU A 237 -28.46 -10.94 3.66
CA GLU A 237 -29.12 -12.25 3.67
C GLU A 237 -28.48 -13.23 2.66
N GLN A 238 -27.90 -12.71 1.56
CA GLN A 238 -27.22 -13.48 0.53
C GLN A 238 -25.76 -13.81 0.86
N ALA A 239 -25.18 -13.24 1.93
CA ALA A 239 -23.76 -13.40 2.26
C ALA A 239 -23.35 -14.86 2.46
N TYR A 240 -24.23 -15.67 3.01
CA TYR A 240 -23.97 -17.06 3.42
C TYR A 240 -24.59 -18.08 2.47
N THR A 241 -25.14 -17.66 1.33
CA THR A 241 -25.70 -18.54 0.30
C THR A 241 -24.68 -18.78 -0.82
N SER A 242 -24.73 -19.95 -1.48
CA SER A 242 -23.95 -20.20 -2.69
C SER A 242 -24.68 -19.65 -3.92
N SER A 243 -23.90 -19.21 -4.93
CA SER A 243 -24.44 -18.80 -6.22
C SER A 243 -23.53 -19.29 -7.35
N ASP A 244 -24.10 -20.04 -8.29
CA ASP A 244 -23.38 -20.46 -9.50
C ASP A 244 -23.18 -19.30 -10.48
N LEU A 245 -24.02 -18.26 -10.41
CA LEU A 245 -23.96 -17.08 -11.27
C LEU A 245 -22.71 -16.21 -11.06
N LEU A 246 -21.99 -16.38 -9.93
CA LEU A 246 -20.73 -15.68 -9.69
C LEU A 246 -19.63 -15.97 -10.72
N TYR A 247 -19.79 -16.99 -11.55
CA TYR A 247 -18.82 -17.42 -12.56
C TYR A 247 -19.32 -17.16 -13.98
N GLU A 248 -20.51 -16.57 -14.10
CA GLU A 248 -21.14 -16.23 -15.37
C GLU A 248 -21.05 -14.73 -15.62
N ASN A 249 -21.09 -14.35 -16.88
CA ASN A 249 -21.20 -12.93 -17.26
C ASN A 249 -22.69 -12.54 -17.26
N CYS A 250 -23.18 -12.13 -16.10
CA CYS A 250 -24.57 -11.77 -15.87
C CYS A 250 -24.69 -10.40 -15.21
N ALA A 251 -25.88 -9.82 -15.23
CA ALA A 251 -26.16 -8.56 -14.54
C ALA A 251 -26.21 -8.75 -13.01
N LEU A 252 -25.95 -7.67 -12.25
CA LEU A 252 -25.92 -7.77 -10.79
C LEU A 252 -27.27 -8.17 -10.19
N GLU A 253 -28.37 -7.72 -10.76
CA GLU A 253 -29.74 -8.08 -10.36
C GLU A 253 -30.06 -9.56 -10.55
N GLU A 254 -29.37 -10.25 -11.47
CA GLU A 254 -29.50 -11.70 -11.65
C GLU A 254 -28.82 -12.46 -10.50
N ILE A 255 -27.78 -11.85 -9.89
CA ILE A 255 -27.10 -12.42 -8.71
C ILE A 255 -27.92 -12.17 -7.46
N ALA A 256 -28.50 -10.99 -7.32
CA ALA A 256 -29.35 -10.61 -6.21
C ALA A 256 -30.37 -9.55 -6.63
N ASP A 257 -31.65 -9.85 -6.56
CA ASP A 257 -32.77 -8.97 -6.99
C ASP A 257 -32.75 -7.57 -6.35
N CYS A 258 -32.11 -7.45 -5.18
CA CYS A 258 -31.99 -6.16 -4.48
C CYS A 258 -30.94 -5.22 -5.09
N LEU A 259 -30.10 -5.68 -6.01
CA LEU A 259 -29.04 -4.88 -6.62
C LEU A 259 -29.54 -4.02 -7.81
N VAL A 260 -30.77 -3.57 -7.75
CA VAL A 260 -31.34 -2.60 -8.71
C VAL A 260 -31.05 -1.19 -8.22
N ILE A 261 -30.32 -0.41 -9.05
CA ILE A 261 -29.94 0.95 -8.71
C ILE A 261 -31.09 1.92 -8.99
N ASN A 262 -31.39 2.78 -8.02
CA ASN A 262 -32.21 3.97 -8.23
C ASN A 262 -31.29 5.19 -8.28
N ASP A 263 -30.90 5.60 -9.48
CA ASP A 263 -29.95 6.69 -9.73
C ASP A 263 -30.37 8.00 -9.04
N ASP A 264 -31.65 8.36 -9.11
CA ASP A 264 -32.15 9.61 -8.53
C ASP A 264 -32.00 9.64 -6.98
N VAL A 265 -32.16 8.50 -6.32
CA VAL A 265 -31.96 8.40 -4.87
C VAL A 265 -30.48 8.56 -4.53
N VAL A 266 -29.60 7.84 -5.25
CA VAL A 266 -28.15 7.89 -5.03
C VAL A 266 -27.62 9.31 -5.26
N ILE A 267 -28.00 9.95 -6.38
CA ILE A 267 -27.58 11.31 -6.70
C ILE A 267 -28.04 12.32 -5.65
N ARG A 268 -29.30 12.24 -5.19
CA ARG A 268 -29.78 13.14 -4.12
C ARG A 268 -28.97 12.99 -2.83
N CYS A 269 -28.65 11.75 -2.46
CA CYS A 269 -27.83 11.49 -1.27
C CYS A 269 -26.39 12.02 -1.42
N ILE A 270 -25.77 11.84 -2.58
CA ILE A 270 -24.44 12.37 -2.90
C ILE A 270 -24.45 13.90 -2.86
N ASN A 271 -25.44 14.52 -3.48
CA ASN A 271 -25.60 15.99 -3.47
C ASN A 271 -25.73 16.55 -2.05
N ALA A 272 -26.50 15.88 -1.19
CA ALA A 272 -26.67 16.28 0.20
C ALA A 272 -25.37 16.14 1.00
N GLU A 273 -24.61 15.07 0.80
CA GLU A 273 -23.35 14.83 1.54
C GLU A 273 -22.22 15.77 1.08
N LEU A 274 -22.09 16.00 -0.22
CA LEU A 274 -21.00 16.80 -0.79
C LEU A 274 -21.32 18.27 -1.00
N GLY A 275 -22.58 18.68 -0.80
CA GLY A 275 -23.04 20.05 -1.05
C GLY A 275 -22.96 20.45 -2.53
N ILE A 276 -23.21 19.51 -3.45
CA ILE A 276 -23.14 19.70 -4.90
C ILE A 276 -24.53 19.57 -5.54
N GLY A 277 -24.68 20.05 -6.78
CA GLY A 277 -25.94 20.04 -7.53
C GLY A 277 -25.84 19.20 -8.80
N THR A 278 -25.41 17.94 -8.70
CA THR A 278 -25.30 17.02 -9.85
C THR A 278 -26.65 16.40 -10.20
N THR A 279 -26.86 16.06 -11.47
CA THR A 279 -28.14 15.52 -11.97
C THR A 279 -28.01 14.10 -12.53
N THR A 280 -26.77 13.63 -12.77
CA THR A 280 -26.48 12.29 -13.29
C THR A 280 -25.32 11.64 -12.54
N ILE A 281 -25.18 10.32 -12.64
CA ILE A 281 -24.04 9.58 -12.03
C ILE A 281 -22.72 10.05 -12.65
N ASP A 282 -22.68 10.35 -13.93
CA ASP A 282 -21.45 10.82 -14.58
C ASP A 282 -21.01 12.18 -14.03
N THR A 283 -21.93 13.13 -13.84
CA THR A 283 -21.63 14.42 -13.22
C THR A 283 -21.23 14.29 -11.75
N ALA A 284 -21.78 13.32 -11.02
CA ALA A 284 -21.36 12.99 -9.67
C ALA A 284 -19.93 12.42 -9.64
N ARG A 285 -19.60 11.52 -10.59
CA ARG A 285 -18.25 10.96 -10.76
C ARG A 285 -17.22 12.05 -11.06
N GLU A 286 -17.53 12.98 -11.97
CA GLU A 286 -16.66 14.13 -12.25
C GLU A 286 -16.43 15.02 -11.02
N ALA A 287 -17.46 15.22 -10.19
CA ALA A 287 -17.34 15.97 -8.95
C ALA A 287 -16.43 15.26 -7.93
N LEU A 288 -16.57 13.94 -7.80
CA LEU A 288 -15.70 13.12 -6.96
C LEU A 288 -14.24 13.11 -7.45
N GLU A 289 -14.02 13.03 -8.77
CA GLU A 289 -12.69 13.13 -9.35
C GLU A 289 -12.04 14.47 -9.00
N ARG A 290 -12.79 15.58 -9.10
CA ARG A 290 -12.29 16.90 -8.68
C ARG A 290 -11.90 16.95 -7.20
N ILE A 291 -12.68 16.30 -6.32
CA ILE A 291 -12.36 16.19 -4.89
C ILE A 291 -11.08 15.36 -4.71
N ARG A 292 -10.92 14.25 -5.44
CA ARG A 292 -9.73 13.40 -5.41
C ARG A 292 -8.47 14.19 -5.81
N TYR A 293 -8.54 14.97 -6.87
CA TYR A 293 -7.43 15.83 -7.29
C TYR A 293 -7.14 16.97 -6.30
N LYS A 294 -8.16 17.54 -5.66
CA LYS A 294 -7.96 18.51 -4.57
C LYS A 294 -7.23 17.89 -3.38
N ARG A 295 -7.59 16.67 -3.00
CA ARG A 295 -6.89 15.92 -1.94
C ARG A 295 -5.45 15.62 -2.35
N PHE A 296 -5.23 15.20 -3.59
CA PHE A 296 -3.89 14.94 -4.11
C PHE A 296 -3.02 16.20 -4.09
N LYS A 297 -3.57 17.33 -4.48
CA LYS A 297 -2.85 18.61 -4.39
C LYS A 297 -2.49 18.95 -2.94
N THR A 298 -3.41 18.78 -2.00
CA THR A 298 -3.13 18.97 -0.57
C THR A 298 -2.03 18.03 -0.06
N LEU A 299 -2.04 16.78 -0.51
CA LEU A 299 -0.98 15.81 -0.21
C LEU A 299 0.38 16.29 -0.74
N ILE A 300 0.42 16.75 -2.00
CA ILE A 300 1.63 17.29 -2.61
C ILE A 300 2.15 18.50 -1.83
N ASP A 301 1.29 19.45 -1.52
CA ASP A 301 1.68 20.67 -0.81
C ASP A 301 2.25 20.37 0.59
N LYS A 302 1.71 19.36 1.28
CA LYS A 302 2.16 18.96 2.62
C LYS A 302 3.39 18.07 2.61
N LYS A 303 3.43 17.05 1.75
CA LYS A 303 4.42 15.98 1.78
C LYS A 303 5.50 16.10 0.71
N PHE A 304 5.18 16.70 -0.43
CA PHE A 304 6.04 16.82 -1.60
C PHE A 304 6.27 18.29 -2.00
N SER A 305 6.54 19.16 -1.00
CA SER A 305 7.02 20.52 -1.25
C SER A 305 8.32 20.49 -2.08
N ASP A 306 8.73 21.59 -2.66
CA ASP A 306 9.96 21.62 -3.47
C ASP A 306 11.19 21.23 -2.65
N ASP A 307 11.28 21.68 -1.40
CA ASP A 307 12.37 21.31 -0.49
C ASP A 307 12.36 19.79 -0.17
N ASN A 308 11.19 19.24 0.14
CA ASN A 308 11.05 17.80 0.41
C ASN A 308 11.36 16.96 -0.83
N LEU A 309 10.98 17.41 -2.02
CA LEU A 309 11.31 16.74 -3.28
C LEU A 309 12.82 16.77 -3.56
N LEU A 310 13.49 17.89 -3.29
CA LEU A 310 14.96 18.00 -3.44
C LEU A 310 15.69 17.06 -2.48
N GLU A 311 15.24 16.99 -1.22
CA GLU A 311 15.76 16.04 -0.23
C GLU A 311 15.52 14.60 -0.68
N LEU A 312 14.31 14.28 -1.11
CA LEU A 312 13.91 12.96 -1.56
C LEU A 312 14.69 12.51 -2.81
N LEU A 313 14.87 13.39 -3.79
CA LEU A 313 15.73 13.13 -4.96
C LEU A 313 17.18 12.85 -4.54
N THR A 314 17.68 13.58 -3.53
CA THR A 314 19.01 13.32 -2.97
C THR A 314 19.09 11.97 -2.26
N CYS A 315 18.01 11.55 -1.58
CA CYS A 315 17.92 10.20 -0.98
C CYS A 315 17.92 9.09 -2.05
N PHE A 316 17.21 9.28 -3.18
CA PHE A 316 17.25 8.33 -4.29
C PHE A 316 18.63 8.22 -4.93
N GLU A 317 19.31 9.36 -5.15
CA GLU A 317 20.67 9.41 -5.70
C GLU A 317 21.68 8.65 -4.83
N ASN A 318 21.57 8.79 -3.50
CA ASN A 318 22.46 8.16 -2.53
C ASN A 318 21.98 6.77 -2.05
N ARG A 319 20.84 6.25 -2.54
CA ARG A 319 20.21 5.00 -2.12
C ARG A 319 19.99 4.94 -0.60
N ASN A 320 19.55 6.04 -0.01
CA ASN A 320 19.11 6.08 1.37
C ASN A 320 17.66 5.55 1.48
N ASP A 321 17.52 4.25 1.28
CA ASP A 321 16.23 3.57 1.13
C ASP A 321 15.33 3.68 2.40
N ASP A 322 15.92 3.73 3.60
CA ASP A 322 15.16 3.88 4.84
C ASP A 322 14.52 5.26 4.95
N GLU A 323 15.24 6.30 4.56
CA GLU A 323 14.73 7.67 4.56
C GLU A 323 13.67 7.87 3.46
N ILE A 324 13.86 7.27 2.28
CA ILE A 324 12.85 7.26 1.21
C ILE A 324 11.54 6.66 1.73
N ARG A 325 11.59 5.51 2.42
CA ARG A 325 10.40 4.89 3.01
C ARG A 325 9.74 5.79 4.05
N ARG A 326 10.50 6.45 4.88
CA ARG A 326 9.99 7.41 5.88
C ARG A 326 9.29 8.60 5.22
N MET A 327 9.88 9.12 4.15
CA MET A 327 9.35 10.30 3.45
C MET A 327 8.17 9.99 2.54
N VAL A 328 8.10 8.82 1.91
CA VAL A 328 7.03 8.46 0.96
C VAL A 328 6.02 7.51 1.59
N THR A 329 6.36 6.24 1.75
CA THR A 329 5.51 5.21 2.34
C THR A 329 6.34 3.96 2.62
N ASP A 330 5.90 3.15 3.58
CA ASP A 330 6.46 1.81 3.84
C ASP A 330 5.73 0.68 3.08
N ASN A 331 4.75 1.04 2.25
CA ASN A 331 3.88 0.09 1.55
C ASN A 331 4.31 -0.23 0.10
N ALA A 332 5.35 0.41 -0.41
CA ALA A 332 5.88 0.19 -1.76
C ALA A 332 7.39 -0.12 -1.72
N ASP A 333 7.92 -0.66 -2.79
CA ASP A 333 9.35 -0.74 -2.99
C ASP A 333 9.94 0.61 -3.46
N VAL A 334 11.25 0.77 -3.31
CA VAL A 334 11.91 2.04 -3.60
C VAL A 334 11.88 2.41 -5.09
N PRO A 335 12.01 1.48 -6.05
CA PRO A 335 11.79 1.79 -7.47
C PRO A 335 10.39 2.35 -7.75
N THR A 336 9.34 1.72 -7.26
CA THR A 336 7.95 2.21 -7.40
C THR A 336 7.75 3.60 -6.78
N MET A 337 8.42 3.88 -5.65
CA MET A 337 8.41 5.22 -5.06
C MET A 337 9.08 6.23 -5.97
N PHE A 338 10.13 5.86 -6.70
CA PHE A 338 10.78 6.74 -7.65
C PHE A 338 9.89 7.06 -8.86
N GLU A 339 9.22 6.05 -9.44
CA GLU A 339 8.19 6.24 -10.49
C GLU A 339 7.11 7.24 -10.02
N TYR A 340 6.59 7.04 -8.82
CA TYR A 340 5.57 7.92 -8.25
C TYR A 340 6.07 9.35 -8.04
N VAL A 341 7.26 9.52 -7.46
CA VAL A 341 7.86 10.83 -7.20
C VAL A 341 8.15 11.57 -8.51
N LEU A 342 8.57 10.85 -9.56
CA LEU A 342 8.71 11.40 -10.89
C LEU A 342 7.36 11.94 -11.43
N GLY A 343 6.27 11.18 -11.25
CA GLY A 343 4.92 11.62 -11.61
C GLY A 343 4.47 12.87 -10.85
N VAL A 344 4.72 12.93 -9.53
CA VAL A 344 4.44 14.12 -8.70
C VAL A 344 5.24 15.32 -9.16
N LEU A 345 6.55 15.16 -9.39
CA LEU A 345 7.44 16.19 -9.89
C LEU A 345 6.94 16.73 -11.24
N TRP A 346 6.60 15.82 -12.15
CA TRP A 346 6.13 16.20 -13.48
C TRP A 346 4.78 16.92 -13.44
N TYR A 347 3.88 16.53 -12.55
CA TYR A 347 2.62 17.22 -12.32
C TYR A 347 2.82 18.66 -11.84
N LYS A 348 3.80 18.89 -10.95
CA LYS A 348 4.18 20.25 -10.52
C LYS A 348 4.79 21.07 -11.67
N ILE A 349 5.71 20.50 -12.44
CA ILE A 349 6.33 21.13 -13.62
C ILE A 349 5.27 21.51 -14.66
N SER A 350 4.21 20.71 -14.78
CA SER A 350 3.07 20.94 -15.68
C SER A 350 2.00 21.89 -15.09
N ASP A 351 2.33 22.67 -14.07
CA ASP A 351 1.41 23.59 -13.39
C ASP A 351 0.11 22.91 -12.90
N TYR A 352 0.24 21.67 -12.44
CA TYR A 352 -0.88 20.83 -12.00
C TYR A 352 -1.94 20.60 -13.09
N GLN A 353 -1.52 20.62 -14.36
CA GLN A 353 -2.38 20.29 -15.49
C GLN A 353 -2.38 18.79 -15.77
N GLY A 354 -3.50 18.30 -16.30
CA GLY A 354 -3.65 16.89 -16.69
C GLY A 354 -4.12 15.98 -15.56
N LYS A 355 -4.40 14.73 -15.94
CA LYS A 355 -4.95 13.70 -15.06
C LYS A 355 -3.85 12.74 -14.58
N VAL A 356 -2.87 13.27 -13.85
CA VAL A 356 -1.67 12.52 -13.47
C VAL A 356 -1.97 11.22 -12.73
N LEU A 357 -3.05 11.16 -11.92
CA LEU A 357 -3.47 9.93 -11.22
C LEU A 357 -3.94 8.82 -12.18
N ASP A 358 -4.39 9.18 -13.38
CA ASP A 358 -4.77 8.24 -14.43
C ASP A 358 -3.59 7.93 -15.37
N TYR A 359 -2.64 8.88 -15.48
CA TYR A 359 -1.44 8.74 -16.30
C TYR A 359 -0.40 7.82 -15.67
N MET A 360 -0.26 7.85 -14.35
CA MET A 360 0.57 6.89 -13.60
C MET A 360 -0.05 5.50 -13.70
N LYS A 361 0.72 4.53 -14.21
CA LYS A 361 0.26 3.14 -14.39
C LYS A 361 0.45 2.29 -13.14
N LEU A 362 1.09 2.82 -12.13
CA LEU A 362 1.23 2.19 -10.82
C LEU A 362 -0.09 2.22 -10.03
N SER A 363 -0.29 1.28 -9.13
CA SER A 363 -1.43 1.33 -8.21
C SER A 363 -1.13 2.21 -7.01
N LEU A 364 -2.12 3.04 -6.65
CA LEU A 364 -2.06 3.90 -5.47
C LEU A 364 -2.85 3.27 -4.33
N ASP A 365 -2.48 3.59 -3.10
CA ASP A 365 -3.34 3.33 -1.96
C ASP A 365 -4.40 4.44 -1.80
N ALA A 366 -5.26 4.30 -0.82
CA ALA A 366 -6.34 5.25 -0.59
C ALA A 366 -5.85 6.64 -0.15
N ASP A 367 -4.64 6.71 0.40
CA ASP A 367 -3.96 7.97 0.73
C ASP A 367 -3.29 8.60 -0.50
N LEU A 368 -3.55 8.03 -1.69
CA LEU A 368 -2.96 8.44 -2.98
C LEU A 368 -1.43 8.27 -3.02
N LEU A 369 -0.88 7.39 -2.19
CA LEU A 369 0.54 7.01 -2.17
C LEU A 369 0.78 5.71 -2.97
N PRO A 370 2.00 5.48 -3.47
CA PRO A 370 2.30 4.32 -4.32
C PRO A 370 2.23 3.01 -3.54
N LYS A 371 1.80 1.94 -4.24
CA LYS A 371 1.70 0.59 -3.68
C LYS A 371 2.39 -0.47 -4.52
N THR A 372 2.08 -0.55 -5.80
CA THR A 372 2.72 -1.50 -6.73
C THR A 372 3.11 -0.79 -8.01
N HIS A 373 4.20 -1.22 -8.61
CA HIS A 373 4.68 -0.72 -9.90
C HIS A 373 3.67 -0.97 -11.04
N ALA A 374 3.88 -0.30 -12.16
CA ALA A 374 3.12 -0.48 -13.39
C ALA A 374 3.11 -1.94 -13.86
N ALA A 375 2.02 -2.37 -14.50
CA ALA A 375 1.99 -3.66 -15.17
C ALA A 375 2.98 -3.66 -16.34
N GLY A 376 3.76 -4.74 -16.47
CA GLY A 376 4.76 -4.82 -17.53
C GLY A 376 4.16 -4.68 -18.94
N GLY A 377 4.89 -3.97 -19.82
CA GLY A 377 4.53 -3.78 -21.23
C GLY A 377 4.06 -2.37 -21.60
N GLU A 378 3.87 -1.49 -20.65
CA GLU A 378 3.59 -0.06 -20.86
C GLU A 378 4.62 0.79 -20.12
N ALA A 379 4.76 2.08 -20.50
CA ALA A 379 5.59 3.04 -19.78
C ALA A 379 5.02 3.30 -18.36
N ASP A 380 5.90 3.64 -17.42
CA ASP A 380 5.51 3.91 -16.03
C ASP A 380 4.46 5.01 -15.91
N ILE A 381 4.60 6.05 -16.74
CA ILE A 381 3.66 7.17 -16.81
C ILE A 381 3.46 7.57 -18.28
N VAL A 382 2.21 7.74 -18.69
CA VAL A 382 1.86 8.28 -20.01
C VAL A 382 1.13 9.61 -19.82
N TYR A 383 1.89 10.69 -19.87
CA TYR A 383 1.40 12.04 -19.63
C TYR A 383 0.84 12.65 -20.93
N GLU A 384 -0.42 13.02 -20.95
CA GLU A 384 -1.10 13.55 -22.13
C GLU A 384 -1.14 15.08 -22.11
N TYR A 385 -0.67 15.70 -23.17
CA TYR A 385 -0.68 17.15 -23.36
C TYR A 385 -1.55 17.54 -24.54
N SER A 386 -2.55 18.38 -24.29
CA SER A 386 -3.33 19.04 -25.34
C SER A 386 -2.50 20.12 -26.05
N GLN A 387 -2.83 20.43 -27.29
CA GLN A 387 -2.18 21.49 -28.05
C GLN A 387 -2.30 22.86 -27.36
N THR A 388 -1.19 23.57 -27.31
CA THR A 388 -1.09 24.97 -26.84
C THR A 388 -0.35 25.83 -27.85
N ALA A 389 -0.05 27.10 -27.50
CA ALA A 389 0.82 27.95 -28.31
C ALA A 389 2.30 27.49 -28.28
N ASP A 390 2.70 26.79 -27.22
CA ASP A 390 4.09 26.41 -26.95
C ASP A 390 4.44 25.00 -27.48
N TYR A 391 3.46 24.12 -27.63
CA TYR A 391 3.67 22.74 -28.10
C TYR A 391 2.42 22.12 -28.73
N PRO A 392 2.58 21.18 -29.69
CA PRO A 392 1.46 20.44 -30.29
C PRO A 392 0.87 19.44 -29.29
N GLU A 393 -0.29 18.87 -29.62
CA GLU A 393 -0.84 17.72 -28.90
C GLU A 393 0.12 16.52 -28.99
N HIS A 394 0.45 15.93 -27.85
CA HIS A 394 1.34 14.77 -27.77
C HIS A 394 1.23 14.05 -26.42
N ALA A 395 1.74 12.83 -26.37
CA ALA A 395 2.00 12.13 -25.15
C ALA A 395 3.50 12.15 -24.80
N LEU A 396 3.80 12.36 -23.52
CA LEU A 396 5.11 12.19 -22.95
C LEU A 396 5.13 10.89 -22.13
N LEU A 397 5.95 9.94 -22.55
CA LEU A 397 6.21 8.74 -21.78
C LEU A 397 7.33 9.04 -20.78
N LEU A 398 7.08 8.80 -19.49
CA LEU A 398 8.09 8.88 -18.45
C LEU A 398 8.44 7.46 -18.02
N GLU A 399 9.74 7.15 -18.02
CA GLU A 399 10.30 5.88 -17.59
C GLU A 399 11.30 6.17 -16.49
N ALA A 400 11.22 5.44 -15.39
CA ALA A 400 12.01 5.68 -14.20
C ALA A 400 12.75 4.42 -13.75
N THR A 401 14.06 4.49 -13.57
CA THR A 401 14.83 3.37 -13.05
C THR A 401 15.89 3.79 -12.05
N LEU A 402 16.11 2.95 -11.05
CA LEU A 402 17.23 3.03 -10.12
C LEU A 402 18.28 1.94 -10.39
N ALA A 403 18.22 1.28 -11.56
CA ALA A 403 19.23 0.32 -11.99
C ALA A 403 20.60 0.99 -12.10
N ASP A 404 21.63 0.30 -11.65
CA ASP A 404 23.01 0.77 -11.80
C ASP A 404 23.44 0.78 -13.29
N SER A 405 24.48 1.52 -13.60
CA SER A 405 24.95 1.72 -14.99
C SER A 405 25.33 0.40 -15.71
N SER A 406 25.69 -0.66 -14.97
CA SER A 406 26.06 -1.95 -15.54
C SER A 406 24.84 -2.78 -15.97
N ASN A 407 23.74 -2.69 -15.23
CA ASN A 407 22.49 -3.38 -15.49
C ASN A 407 21.58 -2.62 -16.47
N GLN A 408 21.69 -1.32 -16.53
CA GLN A 408 20.84 -0.41 -17.32
C GLN A 408 20.77 -0.78 -18.80
N ARG A 409 21.91 -1.14 -19.42
CA ARG A 409 21.94 -1.57 -20.83
C ARG A 409 21.07 -2.80 -21.10
N ARG A 410 21.08 -3.76 -20.20
CA ARG A 410 20.33 -5.01 -20.37
C ARG A 410 18.86 -4.85 -20.02
N MET A 411 18.56 -4.02 -19.04
CA MET A 411 17.22 -3.94 -18.46
C MET A 411 16.35 -2.84 -19.10
N GLU A 412 16.94 -1.75 -19.63
CA GLU A 412 16.20 -0.53 -19.97
C GLU A 412 16.22 -0.17 -21.46
N MET A 413 17.31 -0.47 -22.19
CA MET A 413 17.43 -0.02 -23.59
C MET A 413 16.31 -0.54 -24.48
N GLU A 414 15.99 -1.82 -24.39
CA GLU A 414 14.91 -2.45 -25.16
C GLU A 414 13.53 -2.02 -24.65
N PRO A 415 13.18 -2.14 -23.35
CA PRO A 415 11.87 -1.76 -22.85
C PRO A 415 11.49 -0.32 -23.16
N VAL A 416 12.34 0.65 -22.89
CA VAL A 416 12.08 2.07 -23.15
C VAL A 416 11.83 2.32 -24.64
N SER A 417 12.69 1.75 -25.51
CA SER A 417 12.53 1.86 -26.97
C SER A 417 11.26 1.18 -27.46
N ARG A 418 10.89 0.04 -26.88
CA ARG A 418 9.68 -0.71 -27.21
C ARG A 418 8.42 0.04 -26.79
N HIS A 419 8.37 0.55 -25.57
CA HIS A 419 7.20 1.29 -25.07
C HIS A 419 6.91 2.50 -25.95
N LEU A 420 7.94 3.32 -26.24
CA LEU A 420 7.76 4.47 -27.13
C LEU A 420 7.38 4.02 -28.56
N GLY A 421 8.08 3.05 -29.13
CA GLY A 421 7.81 2.56 -30.49
C GLY A 421 6.40 2.03 -30.65
N GLN A 422 5.92 1.20 -29.71
CA GLN A 422 4.55 0.69 -29.70
C GLN A 422 3.52 1.81 -29.53
N HIS A 423 3.78 2.79 -28.66
CA HIS A 423 2.91 3.94 -28.47
C HIS A 423 2.76 4.74 -29.79
N LEU A 424 3.88 5.04 -30.45
CA LEU A 424 3.88 5.79 -31.71
C LEU A 424 3.18 5.01 -32.84
N LEU A 425 3.38 3.70 -32.93
CA LEU A 425 2.69 2.83 -33.91
C LEU A 425 1.18 2.78 -33.68
N ARG A 426 0.76 2.77 -32.41
CA ARG A 426 -0.66 2.71 -32.01
C ARG A 426 -1.38 4.03 -32.26
N THR A 427 -0.76 5.14 -31.88
CA THR A 427 -1.40 6.46 -31.92
C THR A 427 -1.19 7.22 -33.22
N GLY A 428 -0.12 6.94 -33.95
CA GLY A 428 0.30 7.69 -35.13
C GLY A 428 0.82 9.11 -34.82
N ASN A 429 0.89 9.50 -33.53
CA ASN A 429 1.30 10.85 -33.14
C ASN A 429 2.82 10.92 -32.93
N LEU A 430 3.54 11.33 -33.97
CA LEU A 430 5.01 11.45 -33.97
C LEU A 430 5.55 12.61 -33.12
N ASN A 431 4.68 13.47 -32.58
CA ASN A 431 5.11 14.50 -31.61
C ASN A 431 5.35 13.89 -30.23
N SER A 432 4.79 12.72 -29.96
CA SER A 432 5.01 12.00 -28.68
C SER A 432 6.45 11.56 -28.53
N TYR A 433 6.94 11.56 -27.29
CA TYR A 433 8.34 11.26 -26.99
C TYR A 433 8.50 10.66 -25.58
N CYS A 434 9.71 10.21 -25.25
CA CYS A 434 10.02 9.62 -23.95
C CYS A 434 11.07 10.45 -23.19
N VAL A 435 10.88 10.59 -21.87
CA VAL A 435 11.91 11.00 -20.92
C VAL A 435 12.26 9.81 -20.05
N PHE A 436 13.53 9.44 -20.04
CA PHE A 436 14.08 8.37 -19.22
C PHE A 436 14.82 8.93 -18.03
N ALA A 437 14.29 8.74 -16.83
CA ALA A 437 14.83 9.27 -15.57
C ALA A 437 15.58 8.20 -14.78
N THR A 438 16.81 8.51 -14.32
CA THR A 438 17.65 7.52 -13.63
C THR A 438 18.61 8.16 -12.61
N GLY A 439 19.10 7.34 -11.66
CA GLY A 439 20.15 7.79 -10.70
C GLY A 439 21.52 7.94 -11.34
N THR A 440 21.86 7.08 -12.31
CA THR A 440 23.14 7.10 -13.02
C THR A 440 22.91 6.78 -14.49
N LEU A 441 23.70 7.32 -15.40
CA LEU A 441 23.50 7.15 -16.82
C LEU A 441 24.74 6.53 -17.49
N ASN A 442 24.53 5.44 -18.24
CA ASN A 442 25.57 4.79 -19.02
C ASN A 442 25.68 5.44 -20.40
N ILE A 443 26.91 5.76 -20.84
CA ILE A 443 27.14 6.41 -22.15
C ILE A 443 26.61 5.56 -23.33
N ASN A 444 26.62 4.24 -23.23
CA ASN A 444 26.07 3.37 -24.30
C ASN A 444 24.53 3.41 -24.33
N VAL A 445 23.86 3.71 -23.19
CA VAL A 445 22.41 3.93 -23.15
C VAL A 445 22.09 5.27 -23.83
N ILE A 446 22.87 6.32 -23.56
CA ILE A 446 22.75 7.61 -24.26
C ILE A 446 22.91 7.39 -25.78
N ALA A 447 23.94 6.63 -26.19
CA ALA A 447 24.22 6.38 -27.60
C ALA A 447 23.09 5.59 -28.28
N ASP A 448 22.53 4.57 -27.60
CA ASP A 448 21.40 3.80 -28.13
C ASP A 448 20.16 4.68 -28.28
N PHE A 449 19.74 5.38 -27.22
CA PHE A 449 18.57 6.26 -27.25
C PHE A 449 18.71 7.34 -28.32
N ARG A 450 19.90 7.91 -28.47
CA ARG A 450 20.17 8.88 -29.51
C ARG A 450 20.08 8.29 -30.91
N SER A 451 20.51 7.03 -31.10
CA SER A 451 20.44 6.32 -32.38
C SER A 451 19.01 6.08 -32.86
N ARG A 452 18.03 6.02 -31.93
CA ARG A 452 16.60 5.82 -32.26
C ARG A 452 16.02 6.96 -33.12
N LYS A 453 16.64 8.09 -33.16
CA LYS A 453 16.33 9.16 -34.14
C LYS A 453 16.44 8.65 -35.59
N SER A 454 17.39 7.77 -35.88
CA SER A 454 17.70 7.31 -37.25
C SER A 454 17.36 5.85 -37.48
N ILE A 455 17.26 5.02 -36.44
CA ILE A 455 16.96 3.60 -36.53
C ILE A 455 15.48 3.38 -36.31
N PRO A 456 14.72 2.87 -37.34
CA PRO A 456 13.30 2.62 -37.19
C PRO A 456 13.01 1.54 -36.13
N TYR A 457 11.86 1.69 -35.46
CA TYR A 457 11.23 0.65 -34.68
C TYR A 457 10.16 -0.05 -35.52
N TYR A 458 10.22 -1.38 -35.60
CA TYR A 458 9.28 -2.19 -36.36
C TYR A 458 8.25 -2.85 -35.46
N ASP A 459 7.00 -2.96 -35.95
CA ASP A 459 5.97 -3.74 -35.30
C ASP A 459 6.38 -5.24 -35.30
N PRO A 460 6.48 -5.89 -34.12
CA PRO A 460 6.89 -7.31 -34.03
C PRO A 460 5.93 -8.27 -34.74
N GLN A 461 4.67 -7.87 -34.94
CA GLN A 461 3.65 -8.69 -35.59
C GLN A 461 3.48 -8.34 -37.08
N ASN A 462 3.94 -7.16 -37.51
CA ASN A 462 3.82 -6.72 -38.90
C ASN A 462 5.01 -5.85 -39.32
N TYR A 463 6.06 -6.46 -39.84
CA TYR A 463 7.31 -5.79 -40.23
C TYR A 463 7.14 -4.74 -41.35
N SER A 464 5.97 -4.67 -42.02
CA SER A 464 5.70 -3.56 -42.96
C SER A 464 5.34 -2.25 -42.25
N LYS A 465 5.00 -2.31 -40.97
CA LYS A 465 4.75 -1.16 -40.11
C LYS A 465 6.00 -0.80 -39.32
N ASN A 466 6.41 0.44 -39.42
CA ASN A 466 7.52 0.94 -38.62
C ASN A 466 7.34 2.42 -38.33
N VAL A 467 8.10 2.92 -37.35
CA VAL A 467 8.18 4.33 -36.98
C VAL A 467 9.66 4.76 -36.87
N SER A 468 9.97 5.93 -37.39
CA SER A 468 11.29 6.55 -37.34
C SER A 468 11.24 7.88 -36.60
N GLY A 469 12.39 8.41 -36.22
CA GLY A 469 12.46 9.70 -35.54
C GLY A 469 12.05 9.64 -34.06
N MET A 470 12.21 8.49 -33.42
CA MET A 470 11.89 8.34 -32.01
C MET A 470 12.77 9.26 -31.15
N LYS A 471 12.12 10.08 -30.32
CA LYS A 471 12.77 11.03 -29.40
C LYS A 471 12.78 10.47 -27.98
N ILE A 472 13.96 10.16 -27.47
CA ILE A 472 14.18 9.71 -26.08
C ILE A 472 15.19 10.65 -25.43
N ILE A 473 14.81 11.29 -24.35
CA ILE A 473 15.62 12.26 -23.59
C ILE A 473 15.99 11.64 -22.25
N PRO A 474 17.25 11.25 -22.03
CA PRO A 474 17.70 10.76 -20.75
C PRO A 474 17.95 11.94 -19.79
N LEU A 475 17.55 11.77 -18.53
CA LEU A 475 17.80 12.68 -17.41
C LEU A 475 18.31 11.90 -16.21
N GLN A 476 19.33 12.41 -15.55
CA GLN A 476 19.72 11.93 -14.23
C GLN A 476 18.95 12.68 -13.13
N ILE A 477 19.01 12.18 -11.92
CA ILE A 477 18.44 12.86 -10.74
C ILE A 477 19.05 14.26 -10.56
N SER A 478 20.31 14.48 -10.95
CA SER A 478 20.96 15.81 -10.94
C SER A 478 20.20 16.84 -11.79
N GLU A 479 19.79 16.43 -13.01
CA GLU A 479 19.03 17.32 -13.91
C GLU A 479 17.59 17.54 -13.39
N LEU A 480 16.95 16.51 -12.80
CA LEU A 480 15.65 16.67 -12.16
C LEU A 480 15.72 17.68 -10.99
N LYS A 481 16.79 17.64 -10.20
CA LYS A 481 17.03 18.64 -9.13
C LYS A 481 17.27 20.04 -9.71
N ALA A 482 18.00 20.14 -10.82
CA ALA A 482 18.25 21.42 -11.48
C ALA A 482 16.97 22.04 -12.06
N ILE A 483 16.11 21.22 -12.70
CA ILE A 483 14.79 21.63 -13.20
C ILE A 483 13.94 22.20 -12.05
N LEU A 484 13.88 21.51 -10.92
CA LEU A 484 13.10 21.94 -9.77
C LEU A 484 13.64 23.22 -9.14
N LYS A 485 14.97 23.31 -8.92
CA LYS A 485 15.63 24.52 -8.38
C LYS A 485 15.51 25.73 -9.31
N GLY A 486 15.59 25.50 -10.63
CA GLY A 486 15.44 26.53 -11.64
C GLY A 486 14.00 26.99 -11.86
N GLY A 487 13.02 26.34 -11.24
CA GLY A 487 11.59 26.65 -11.41
C GLY A 487 11.10 26.50 -12.85
N LYS A 488 11.75 25.63 -13.64
CA LYS A 488 11.40 25.41 -15.05
C LYS A 488 10.02 24.77 -15.16
N ARG A 489 9.23 25.21 -16.12
CA ARG A 489 7.92 24.66 -16.45
C ARG A 489 7.99 23.74 -17.66
N TYR A 490 6.96 22.94 -17.87
CA TYR A 490 6.93 21.97 -18.97
C TYR A 490 7.16 22.62 -20.34
N LYS A 491 6.58 23.79 -20.61
CA LYS A 491 6.78 24.54 -21.87
C LYS A 491 8.27 24.86 -22.13
N ASP A 492 9.02 25.19 -21.07
CA ASP A 492 10.45 25.50 -21.17
C ASP A 492 11.23 24.23 -21.51
N LEU A 493 10.86 23.11 -20.85
CA LEU A 493 11.46 21.80 -21.09
C LEU A 493 11.15 21.26 -22.48
N TYR A 494 9.91 21.44 -22.97
CA TYR A 494 9.53 20.99 -24.31
C TYR A 494 10.41 21.65 -25.37
N SER A 495 10.56 22.97 -25.32
CA SER A 495 11.41 23.74 -26.25
C SER A 495 12.87 23.28 -26.17
N LEU A 496 13.40 23.08 -24.97
CA LEU A 496 14.75 22.59 -24.72
C LEU A 496 14.96 21.20 -25.31
N PHE A 497 14.06 20.27 -25.03
CA PHE A 497 14.14 18.89 -25.51
C PHE A 497 13.99 18.78 -27.04
N ASP A 498 13.16 19.63 -27.62
CA ASP A 498 13.02 19.69 -29.08
C ASP A 498 14.30 20.21 -29.75
N THR A 499 14.90 21.26 -29.17
CA THR A 499 16.22 21.79 -29.61
C THR A 499 17.30 20.74 -29.49
N ALA A 500 17.37 20.05 -28.33
CA ALA A 500 18.32 18.97 -28.09
C ALA A 500 18.13 17.81 -29.08
N PHE A 501 16.90 17.40 -29.37
CA PHE A 501 16.63 16.35 -30.33
C PHE A 501 17.11 16.68 -31.73
N ASN A 502 16.99 17.93 -32.15
CA ASN A 502 17.40 18.40 -33.49
C ASN A 502 18.91 18.59 -33.62
N SER A 503 19.70 18.65 -32.55
CA SER A 503 21.15 18.74 -32.58
C SER A 503 21.81 17.62 -33.39
N ALA A 504 22.95 17.92 -34.02
CA ALA A 504 23.79 16.98 -34.76
C ALA A 504 25.02 16.47 -33.97
N LEU A 505 25.17 16.89 -32.73
CA LEU A 505 26.32 16.51 -31.88
C LEU A 505 26.35 15.00 -31.62
N PRO A 506 27.55 14.40 -31.48
CA PRO A 506 27.70 13.00 -31.10
C PRO A 506 27.17 12.77 -29.67
N PRO A 507 26.80 11.52 -29.30
CA PRO A 507 26.02 11.25 -28.08
C PRO A 507 26.56 11.86 -26.79
N HIS A 508 27.87 11.79 -26.52
CA HIS A 508 28.47 12.31 -25.28
C HIS A 508 28.46 13.85 -25.26
N GLU A 509 28.87 14.49 -26.37
CA GLU A 509 28.82 15.97 -26.48
C GLU A 509 27.39 16.48 -26.50
N TRP A 510 26.47 15.73 -27.12
CA TRP A 510 25.06 16.05 -27.16
C TRP A 510 24.44 16.08 -25.76
N TYR A 511 24.72 15.05 -24.94
CA TYR A 511 24.16 14.98 -23.60
C TYR A 511 24.66 16.14 -22.73
N ASP A 512 25.97 16.37 -22.72
CA ASP A 512 26.58 17.42 -21.92
C ASP A 512 26.13 18.82 -22.35
N ASN A 513 26.17 19.11 -23.67
CA ASN A 513 25.93 20.46 -24.18
C ASN A 513 24.43 20.79 -24.37
N CYS A 514 23.60 19.80 -24.72
CA CYS A 514 22.19 20.05 -25.05
C CYS A 514 21.24 19.70 -23.91
N ILE A 515 21.68 18.96 -22.89
CA ILE A 515 20.87 18.57 -21.74
C ILE A 515 21.45 19.15 -20.46
N VAL A 516 22.64 18.70 -20.03
CA VAL A 516 23.21 19.06 -18.72
C VAL A 516 23.44 20.55 -18.59
N GLN A 517 24.04 21.19 -19.60
CA GLN A 517 24.38 22.65 -19.55
C GLN A 517 23.18 23.55 -19.80
N THR A 518 22.06 23.03 -20.30
CA THR A 518 20.87 23.83 -20.66
C THR A 518 19.76 23.71 -19.61
N ILE A 519 19.75 22.68 -18.81
CA ILE A 519 18.88 22.51 -17.65
C ILE A 519 19.42 23.30 -16.47
#